data_c04e59a47e199878a8792da238594b07
#
_entry.id   c04e59a47e199878a8792da238594b07
#
_cell.length_a   1.000
_cell.length_b   1.000
_cell.length_c   1.000
_cell.angle_alpha   90.00
_cell.angle_beta   90.00
_cell.angle_gamma   90.00
#
_symmetry.space_group_name_H-M   'P 1'
#
loop_
_entity.id
_entity.type
_entity.pdbx_description
1 polymer ?
#
loop_
_entity_poly.entity_id
_entity_poly.type
_entity_poly.pdbx_seq_one_letter_code
_entity_poly.pdbx_strand_id
1 'polypeptide(L)'
;LDAAWYKSNATRQLLDLPMDPFSGYASRKINAGNIQNEGLEISLNGTILDNPAGLSWSSTAQFSLNRNKIKELYEGVNLYDIKTFDAIQIVAPVGGYYGEIYGQTFMRVTDENSPHYGKIVVGDDGLPLISTEKSKVGNQSPDWMMGWTNNFSYKGFNLSFLIDFRIGGSIYSATASNLYTRGNAAGTVVNGDRAEFVVPNTVVQQGSGYAENTVAVTPQNYWERIGSTGNYGLPEVYTYSATNVRLRNITFGYEFNRQMLKKTPFQRVRLSATCNNVWMIHYNLPGIDPESVAATNTNATGFENGAAPTSRSYTFNVTVGF
;
A
#
# COMPACT_ATOMS: atom_id res chain seq x y z
N LEU A 1 -24.99 -15.36 -6.23
CA LEU A 1 -24.69 -14.02 -5.79
C LEU A 1 -24.96 -13.93 -4.30
N ASP A 2 -23.98 -13.47 -3.54
CA ASP A 2 -24.12 -13.11 -2.13
C ASP A 2 -23.62 -11.66 -1.99
N ALA A 3 -24.38 -10.82 -1.28
CA ALA A 3 -24.02 -9.43 -1.07
C ALA A 3 -24.42 -9.03 0.38
N ALA A 4 -23.46 -8.47 1.10
CA ALA A 4 -23.63 -8.02 2.46
C ALA A 4 -23.16 -6.57 2.59
N TRP A 5 -24.00 -5.73 3.12
CA TRP A 5 -23.63 -4.42 3.64
C TRP A 5 -23.64 -4.45 5.16
N TYR A 6 -22.64 -3.86 5.77
CA TYR A 6 -22.55 -3.81 7.21
C TYR A 6 -22.16 -2.44 7.71
N LYS A 7 -22.59 -2.13 8.92
CA LYS A 7 -22.16 -0.98 9.68
C LYS A 7 -22.07 -1.38 11.16
N SER A 8 -20.90 -1.20 11.74
CA SER A 8 -20.64 -1.55 13.14
C SER A 8 -19.90 -0.43 13.84
N ASN A 9 -20.14 -0.29 15.13
CA ASN A 9 -19.42 0.61 16.00
C ASN A 9 -18.70 -0.21 17.07
N ALA A 10 -17.38 -0.15 17.09
CA ALA A 10 -16.56 -0.72 18.15
C ALA A 10 -16.30 0.36 19.21
N THR A 11 -16.94 0.22 20.37
CA THR A 11 -16.84 1.18 21.47
C THR A 11 -15.97 0.62 22.60
N ARG A 12 -15.49 1.49 23.48
CA ARG A 12 -14.69 1.11 24.66
C ARG A 12 -13.46 0.29 24.29
N GLN A 13 -12.76 0.72 23.25
CA GLN A 13 -11.53 0.09 22.83
C GLN A 13 -10.43 0.30 23.88
N LEU A 14 -9.57 -0.71 24.06
CA LEU A 14 -8.41 -0.58 24.92
C LEU A 14 -7.34 0.23 24.18
N LEU A 15 -7.05 1.43 24.67
CA LEU A 15 -6.07 2.35 24.12
C LEU A 15 -4.94 2.57 25.12
N ASP A 16 -3.71 2.65 24.64
CA ASP A 16 -2.55 3.08 25.43
C ASP A 16 -2.41 4.61 25.30
N LEU A 17 -2.81 5.34 26.34
CA LEU A 17 -2.69 6.79 26.37
C LEU A 17 -1.31 7.18 26.92
N PRO A 18 -0.48 7.91 26.16
CA PRO A 18 0.78 8.43 26.67
C PRO A 18 0.57 9.26 27.93
N MET A 19 1.45 9.10 28.90
CA MET A 19 1.46 9.89 30.14
C MET A 19 2.64 10.86 30.17
N ASP A 20 2.50 11.89 30.99
CA ASP A 20 3.61 12.79 31.28
C ASP A 20 4.81 11.98 31.83
N PRO A 21 6.02 12.12 31.24
CA PRO A 21 7.22 11.42 31.71
C PRO A 21 7.51 11.61 33.19
N PHE A 22 7.13 12.74 33.79
CA PHE A 22 7.27 12.99 35.21
C PHE A 22 6.36 12.14 36.11
N SER A 23 5.33 11.50 35.54
CA SER A 23 4.50 10.55 36.30
C SER A 23 5.19 9.23 36.64
N GLY A 24 6.35 8.96 36.01
CA GLY A 24 7.06 7.69 36.14
C GLY A 24 6.48 6.54 35.29
N TYR A 25 5.43 6.79 34.51
CA TYR A 25 4.80 5.82 33.60
C TYR A 25 4.82 6.34 32.16
N ALA A 26 5.13 5.45 31.20
CA ALA A 26 5.16 5.83 29.79
C ALA A 26 3.75 5.98 29.20
N SER A 27 2.81 5.15 29.66
CA SER A 27 1.42 5.16 29.20
C SER A 27 0.49 4.54 30.24
N ARG A 28 -0.81 4.79 30.11
CA ARG A 28 -1.87 4.07 30.84
C ARG A 28 -2.88 3.46 29.87
N LYS A 29 -3.40 2.30 30.20
CA LYS A 29 -4.49 1.66 29.44
C LYS A 29 -5.83 2.24 29.87
N ILE A 30 -6.61 2.64 28.88
CA ILE A 30 -7.96 3.17 29.06
C ILE A 30 -8.94 2.47 28.15
N ASN A 31 -10.19 2.37 28.57
CA ASN A 31 -11.29 1.92 27.73
C ASN A 31 -12.01 3.14 27.14
N ALA A 32 -11.70 3.49 25.93
CA ALA A 32 -12.25 4.68 25.30
C ALA A 32 -12.42 4.49 23.77
N GLY A 33 -13.03 5.50 23.16
CA GLY A 33 -13.16 5.58 21.72
C GLY A 33 -14.37 4.87 21.15
N ASN A 34 -14.70 5.30 19.94
CA ASN A 34 -15.74 4.74 19.08
C ASN A 34 -15.21 4.72 17.65
N ILE A 35 -14.96 3.55 17.13
CA ILE A 35 -14.51 3.32 15.76
C ILE A 35 -15.66 2.74 14.97
N GLN A 36 -16.14 3.46 13.97
CA GLN A 36 -17.17 3.00 13.06
C GLN A 36 -16.57 2.32 11.86
N ASN A 37 -17.01 1.10 11.57
CA ASN A 37 -16.71 0.38 10.33
C ASN A 37 -17.97 0.28 9.49
N GLU A 38 -17.86 0.61 8.22
CA GLU A 38 -18.95 0.50 7.25
C GLU A 38 -18.39 -0.11 5.97
N GLY A 39 -19.02 -1.14 5.44
CA GLY A 39 -18.48 -1.84 4.30
C GLY A 39 -19.51 -2.57 3.45
N LEU A 40 -19.03 -3.02 2.30
CA LEU A 40 -19.75 -3.80 1.32
C LEU A 40 -18.91 -5.00 0.93
N GLU A 41 -19.49 -6.18 1.01
CA GLU A 41 -18.91 -7.43 0.54
C GLU A 41 -19.81 -8.06 -0.51
N ILE A 42 -19.23 -8.47 -1.64
CA ILE A 42 -19.97 -9.11 -2.73
C ILE A 42 -19.20 -10.36 -3.16
N SER A 43 -19.90 -11.49 -3.21
CA SER A 43 -19.39 -12.73 -3.79
C SER A 43 -20.27 -13.12 -4.98
N LEU A 44 -19.66 -13.16 -6.15
CA LEU A 44 -20.29 -13.59 -7.40
C LEU A 44 -19.67 -14.90 -7.86
N ASN A 45 -20.45 -15.98 -7.88
CA ASN A 45 -20.04 -17.27 -8.38
C ASN A 45 -20.88 -17.62 -9.61
N GLY A 46 -20.25 -18.01 -10.70
CA GLY A 46 -20.94 -18.39 -11.93
C GLY A 46 -20.26 -19.55 -12.64
N THR A 47 -21.06 -20.49 -13.12
CA THR A 47 -20.65 -21.47 -14.11
C THR A 47 -21.02 -20.89 -15.47
N ILE A 48 -19.99 -20.50 -16.23
CA ILE A 48 -20.15 -19.79 -17.51
C ILE A 48 -20.34 -20.79 -18.63
N LEU A 49 -19.58 -21.88 -18.56
CA LEU A 49 -19.71 -23.02 -19.46
C LEU A 49 -19.76 -24.31 -18.63
N ASP A 50 -20.74 -25.14 -18.88
CA ASP A 50 -20.87 -26.47 -18.28
C ASP A 50 -20.98 -27.54 -19.39
N ASN A 51 -19.84 -28.06 -19.80
CA ASN A 51 -19.77 -29.12 -20.79
C ASN A 51 -18.83 -30.24 -20.31
N PRO A 52 -19.34 -31.27 -19.63
CA PRO A 52 -18.50 -32.35 -19.09
C PRO A 52 -17.70 -33.11 -20.16
N ALA A 53 -18.17 -33.10 -21.42
CA ALA A 53 -17.46 -33.71 -22.54
C ALA A 53 -16.51 -32.75 -23.28
N GLY A 54 -16.55 -31.47 -22.95
CA GLY A 54 -15.77 -30.40 -23.56
C GLY A 54 -15.13 -29.46 -22.53
N LEU A 55 -15.23 -28.17 -22.80
CA LEU A 55 -14.73 -27.12 -21.92
C LEU A 55 -15.79 -26.76 -20.90
N SER A 56 -15.43 -26.85 -19.62
CA SER A 56 -16.19 -26.24 -18.52
C SER A 56 -15.39 -25.05 -17.97
N TRP A 57 -16.11 -23.96 -17.62
CA TRP A 57 -15.54 -22.75 -17.07
C TRP A 57 -16.41 -22.22 -15.93
N SER A 58 -15.80 -22.07 -14.75
CA SER A 58 -16.41 -21.38 -13.62
C SER A 58 -15.57 -20.18 -13.22
N SER A 59 -16.23 -19.11 -12.79
CA SER A 59 -15.60 -17.88 -12.36
C SER A 59 -16.19 -17.41 -11.03
N THR A 60 -15.33 -16.96 -10.13
CA THR A 60 -15.69 -16.42 -8.83
C THR A 60 -15.02 -15.08 -8.64
N ALA A 61 -15.79 -14.03 -8.39
CA ALA A 61 -15.30 -12.73 -8.01
C ALA A 61 -15.75 -12.42 -6.57
N GLN A 62 -14.79 -12.06 -5.73
CA GLN A 62 -15.01 -11.64 -4.33
C GLN A 62 -14.52 -10.21 -4.19
N PHE A 63 -15.45 -9.30 -3.93
CA PHE A 63 -15.18 -7.88 -3.74
C PHE A 63 -15.41 -7.50 -2.29
N SER A 64 -14.54 -6.66 -1.73
CA SER A 64 -14.69 -6.09 -0.40
C SER A 64 -14.27 -4.62 -0.36
N LEU A 65 -15.06 -3.82 0.30
CA LEU A 65 -14.80 -2.42 0.63
C LEU A 65 -15.10 -2.24 2.11
N ASN A 66 -14.15 -1.68 2.85
CA ASN A 66 -14.36 -1.29 4.25
C ASN A 66 -13.84 0.13 4.47
N ARG A 67 -14.65 0.95 5.11
CA ARG A 67 -14.28 2.29 5.57
C ARG A 67 -14.41 2.34 7.07
N ASN A 68 -13.30 2.58 7.72
CA ASN A 68 -13.29 2.84 9.15
C ASN A 68 -13.23 4.35 9.40
N LYS A 69 -13.97 4.81 10.39
CA LYS A 69 -13.97 6.22 10.79
C LYS A 69 -13.89 6.33 12.31
N ILE A 70 -12.95 7.14 12.77
CA ILE A 70 -12.82 7.45 14.19
C ILE A 70 -13.90 8.47 14.56
N LYS A 71 -14.89 8.04 15.32
CA LYS A 71 -15.97 8.93 15.79
C LYS A 71 -15.58 9.67 17.03
N GLU A 72 -14.88 9.00 17.92
CA GLU A 72 -14.51 9.51 19.23
C GLU A 72 -13.26 8.79 19.73
N LEU A 73 -12.41 9.49 20.45
CA LEU A 73 -11.32 8.96 21.24
C LEU A 73 -11.58 9.29 22.73
N TYR A 74 -10.55 9.29 23.55
CA TYR A 74 -10.66 9.74 24.94
C TYR A 74 -10.83 11.26 24.99
N GLU A 75 -11.52 11.76 26.02
CA GLU A 75 -11.75 13.20 26.23
C GLU A 75 -10.44 13.99 26.19
N GLY A 76 -10.40 15.03 25.35
CA GLY A 76 -9.22 15.86 25.11
C GLY A 76 -8.19 15.26 24.14
N VAL A 77 -8.38 14.04 23.65
CA VAL A 77 -7.50 13.40 22.67
C VAL A 77 -8.15 13.43 21.29
N ASN A 78 -7.59 14.22 20.38
CA ASN A 78 -8.10 14.35 19.01
C ASN A 78 -7.35 13.46 18.00
N LEU A 79 -6.21 12.89 18.38
CA LEU A 79 -5.36 12.08 17.55
C LEU A 79 -4.73 10.96 18.37
N TYR A 80 -4.87 9.72 17.94
CA TYR A 80 -4.21 8.57 18.53
C TYR A 80 -3.05 8.12 17.65
N ASP A 81 -1.84 8.06 18.23
CA ASP A 81 -0.65 7.56 17.55
C ASP A 81 -0.62 6.02 17.59
N ILE A 82 -0.84 5.41 16.44
CA ILE A 82 -0.75 3.95 16.31
C ILE A 82 0.72 3.53 16.34
N LYS A 83 1.56 4.27 15.59
CA LYS A 83 3.01 4.05 15.56
C LYS A 83 3.73 5.23 14.92
N THR A 84 4.77 5.69 15.57
CA THR A 84 5.73 6.65 15.00
C THR A 84 6.96 5.91 14.48
N PHE A 85 7.36 6.24 13.25
CA PHE A 85 8.58 5.80 12.59
C PHE A 85 9.35 7.04 12.14
N ASP A 86 10.08 7.68 13.06
CA ASP A 86 10.87 8.87 12.81
C ASP A 86 10.14 9.96 12.00
N ALA A 87 10.33 9.99 10.67
CA ALA A 87 9.75 11.02 9.80
C ALA A 87 8.22 10.93 9.67
N ILE A 88 7.63 9.75 9.83
CA ILE A 88 6.19 9.54 9.67
C ILE A 88 5.51 9.09 10.95
N GLN A 89 4.23 9.39 11.06
CA GLN A 89 3.32 8.87 12.09
C GLN A 89 2.14 8.20 11.41
N ILE A 90 1.80 7.01 11.86
CA ILE A 90 0.56 6.33 11.47
C ILE A 90 -0.43 6.55 12.59
N VAL A 91 -1.52 7.22 12.29
CA VAL A 91 -2.42 7.80 13.28
C VAL A 91 -3.88 7.48 13.02
N ALA A 92 -4.69 7.71 14.04
CA ALA A 92 -6.15 7.65 14.00
C ALA A 92 -6.72 8.98 14.53
N PRO A 93 -6.96 9.98 13.67
CA PRO A 93 -7.53 11.26 14.09
C PRO A 93 -9.05 11.17 14.22
N VAL A 94 -9.62 11.91 15.19
CA VAL A 94 -11.08 12.04 15.30
C VAL A 94 -11.65 12.67 14.04
N GLY A 95 -12.71 12.07 13.49
CA GLY A 95 -13.31 12.45 12.22
C GLY A 95 -12.61 11.92 10.97
N GLY A 96 -11.37 11.41 11.09
CA GLY A 96 -10.58 10.78 10.05
C GLY A 96 -10.68 9.25 10.05
N TYR A 97 -9.72 8.62 9.35
CA TYR A 97 -9.63 7.18 9.18
C TYR A 97 -8.57 6.57 10.11
N TYR A 98 -8.75 5.31 10.47
CA TYR A 98 -7.73 4.55 11.17
C TYR A 98 -6.57 4.23 10.21
N GLY A 99 -5.36 4.68 10.57
CA GLY A 99 -4.17 4.41 9.75
C GLY A 99 -3.86 5.51 8.72
N GLU A 100 -4.25 6.74 8.99
CA GLU A 100 -3.75 7.89 8.22
C GLU A 100 -2.26 8.06 8.43
N ILE A 101 -1.54 8.38 7.36
CA ILE A 101 -0.10 8.61 7.37
C ILE A 101 0.14 10.12 7.42
N TYR A 102 0.79 10.57 8.48
CA TYR A 102 1.15 11.96 8.69
C TYR A 102 2.67 12.12 8.59
N GLY A 103 3.10 13.21 7.99
CA GLY A 103 4.51 13.52 7.84
C GLY A 103 4.74 14.94 7.41
N GLN A 104 6.01 15.35 7.36
CA GLN A 104 6.39 16.65 6.84
C GLN A 104 6.16 16.72 5.32
N THR A 105 5.84 17.91 4.84
CA THR A 105 5.60 18.23 3.43
C THR A 105 6.47 19.36 2.98
N PHE A 106 6.51 19.62 1.70
CA PHE A 106 7.11 20.86 1.18
C PHE A 106 6.36 22.08 1.71
N MET A 107 7.12 23.13 2.00
CA MET A 107 6.54 24.45 2.25
C MET A 107 5.95 25.00 0.95
N ARG A 108 4.70 25.48 1.00
CA ARG A 108 3.97 25.97 -0.18
C ARG A 108 3.40 27.34 0.06
N VAL A 109 3.17 28.07 -1.01
CA VAL A 109 2.42 29.33 -0.98
C VAL A 109 0.97 29.03 -0.59
N THR A 110 0.51 29.59 0.52
CA THR A 110 -0.82 29.36 1.11
C THR A 110 -1.83 30.47 0.82
N ASP A 111 -1.39 31.62 0.31
CA ASP A 111 -2.30 32.71 -0.08
C ASP A 111 -3.04 32.34 -1.37
N GLU A 112 -4.33 32.07 -1.25
CA GLU A 112 -5.20 31.70 -2.37
C GLU A 112 -5.34 32.81 -3.42
N ASN A 113 -5.08 34.07 -3.06
CA ASN A 113 -5.10 35.18 -3.99
C ASN A 113 -3.77 35.38 -4.76
N SER A 114 -2.74 34.66 -4.37
CA SER A 114 -1.44 34.70 -5.03
C SER A 114 -1.47 33.95 -6.37
N PRO A 115 -0.89 34.51 -7.45
CA PRO A 115 -0.72 33.80 -8.72
C PRO A 115 0.19 32.55 -8.56
N HIS A 116 0.86 32.43 -7.43
CA HIS A 116 1.76 31.31 -7.10
C HIS A 116 1.15 30.32 -6.10
N TYR A 117 -0.15 30.41 -5.81
CA TYR A 117 -0.81 29.52 -4.87
C TYR A 117 -0.49 28.03 -5.12
N GLY A 118 -0.12 27.32 -4.07
CA GLY A 118 0.21 25.89 -4.13
C GLY A 118 1.61 25.56 -4.65
N LYS A 119 2.37 26.51 -5.22
CA LYS A 119 3.75 26.28 -5.63
C LYS A 119 4.66 26.05 -4.41
N ILE A 120 5.68 25.21 -4.61
CA ILE A 120 6.68 24.91 -3.58
C ILE A 120 7.59 26.11 -3.40
N VAL A 121 7.85 26.50 -2.15
CA VAL A 121 8.80 27.56 -1.81
C VAL A 121 10.20 26.95 -1.70
N VAL A 122 11.17 27.62 -2.34
CA VAL A 122 12.60 27.28 -2.24
C VAL A 122 13.35 28.37 -1.49
N GLY A 123 14.48 27.98 -0.91
CA GLY A 123 15.45 28.95 -0.36
C GLY A 123 16.24 29.67 -1.43
N ASP A 124 17.12 30.59 -1.01
CA ASP A 124 18.03 31.32 -1.90
C ASP A 124 19.01 30.37 -2.65
N ASP A 125 19.18 29.14 -2.13
CA ASP A 125 19.99 28.06 -2.71
C ASP A 125 19.24 27.27 -3.79
N GLY A 126 17.97 27.60 -4.08
CA GLY A 126 17.11 26.91 -5.03
C GLY A 126 16.55 25.57 -4.54
N LEU A 127 16.87 25.18 -3.29
CA LEU A 127 16.40 23.92 -2.71
C LEU A 127 15.05 24.07 -2.00
N PRO A 128 14.15 23.05 -2.08
CA PRO A 128 12.85 23.11 -1.43
C PRO A 128 12.93 23.32 0.08
N LEU A 129 12.10 24.21 0.60
CA LEU A 129 11.87 24.36 2.04
C LEU A 129 10.85 23.32 2.51
N ILE A 130 11.07 22.81 3.70
CA ILE A 130 10.26 21.75 4.31
C ILE A 130 9.47 22.34 5.46
N SER A 131 8.16 22.04 5.50
CA SER A 131 7.29 22.45 6.61
C SER A 131 7.74 21.78 7.91
N THR A 132 7.72 22.52 9.00
CA THR A 132 7.97 21.99 10.34
C THR A 132 6.80 21.20 10.89
N GLU A 133 5.59 21.47 10.39
CA GLU A 133 4.37 20.79 10.79
C GLU A 133 4.14 19.52 9.98
N LYS A 134 3.63 18.49 10.66
CA LYS A 134 3.19 17.26 9.99
C LYS A 134 1.75 17.40 9.51
N SER A 135 1.50 17.00 8.29
CA SER A 135 0.17 16.93 7.71
C SER A 135 -0.10 15.55 7.13
N LYS A 136 -1.34 15.29 6.76
CA LYS A 136 -1.73 14.03 6.13
C LYS A 136 -1.09 13.91 4.76
N VAL A 137 -0.29 12.86 4.56
CA VAL A 137 0.36 12.52 3.28
C VAL A 137 -0.25 11.25 2.65
N GLY A 138 -1.03 10.48 3.40
CA GLY A 138 -1.69 9.29 2.88
C GLY A 138 -2.59 8.59 3.87
N ASN A 139 -3.07 7.41 3.49
CA ASN A 139 -3.81 6.48 4.33
C ASN A 139 -3.41 5.04 3.95
N GLN A 140 -3.07 4.21 4.92
CA GLN A 140 -2.60 2.85 4.67
C GLN A 140 -3.71 1.90 4.21
N SER A 141 -4.97 2.20 4.48
CA SER A 141 -6.11 1.34 4.15
C SER A 141 -6.45 1.41 2.67
N PRO A 142 -6.67 0.29 1.98
CA PRO A 142 -7.13 0.29 0.60
C PRO A 142 -8.55 0.85 0.51
N ASP A 143 -8.90 1.40 -0.65
CA ASP A 143 -10.27 1.83 -0.95
C ASP A 143 -11.18 0.62 -1.15
N TRP A 144 -10.68 -0.41 -1.85
CA TRP A 144 -11.34 -1.69 -2.02
C TRP A 144 -10.35 -2.79 -2.42
N MET A 145 -10.77 -4.03 -2.25
CA MET A 145 -10.04 -5.22 -2.66
C MET A 145 -10.94 -6.16 -3.45
N MET A 146 -10.37 -6.92 -4.39
CA MET A 146 -11.10 -7.94 -5.13
C MET A 146 -10.18 -9.13 -5.45
N GLY A 147 -10.70 -10.34 -5.24
CA GLY A 147 -10.09 -11.56 -5.74
C GLY A 147 -10.94 -12.13 -6.89
N TRP A 148 -10.31 -12.42 -8.03
CA TRP A 148 -10.98 -12.99 -9.18
C TRP A 148 -10.35 -14.34 -9.57
N THR A 149 -11.06 -15.41 -9.23
CA THR A 149 -10.65 -16.81 -9.51
C THR A 149 -11.36 -17.33 -10.75
N ASN A 150 -10.62 -17.95 -11.65
CA ASN A 150 -11.15 -18.63 -12.81
C ASN A 150 -10.66 -20.08 -12.84
N ASN A 151 -11.57 -21.00 -13.12
CA ASN A 151 -11.29 -22.42 -13.22
C ASN A 151 -11.79 -22.93 -14.57
N PHE A 152 -10.90 -23.59 -15.30
CA PHE A 152 -11.18 -24.22 -16.58
C PHE A 152 -10.89 -25.71 -16.47
N SER A 153 -11.75 -26.52 -17.05
CA SER A 153 -11.49 -27.95 -17.21
C SER A 153 -11.81 -28.40 -18.63
N TYR A 154 -10.92 -29.22 -19.19
CA TYR A 154 -11.09 -29.77 -20.54
C TYR A 154 -10.42 -31.13 -20.67
N LYS A 155 -11.19 -32.18 -20.87
CA LYS A 155 -10.69 -33.56 -21.12
C LYS A 155 -9.60 -34.03 -20.15
N GLY A 156 -9.78 -33.74 -18.83
CA GLY A 156 -8.84 -34.10 -17.77
C GLY A 156 -7.81 -33.01 -17.44
N PHE A 157 -7.58 -32.05 -18.33
CA PHE A 157 -6.77 -30.85 -18.01
C PHE A 157 -7.57 -29.88 -17.15
N ASN A 158 -6.91 -29.29 -16.18
CA ASN A 158 -7.47 -28.29 -15.28
C ASN A 158 -6.51 -27.11 -15.22
N LEU A 159 -7.03 -25.91 -15.44
CA LEU A 159 -6.31 -24.65 -15.25
C LEU A 159 -7.10 -23.79 -14.28
N SER A 160 -6.43 -23.32 -13.23
CA SER A 160 -7.00 -22.34 -12.28
C SER A 160 -6.04 -21.19 -12.11
N PHE A 161 -6.56 -19.97 -12.02
CA PHE A 161 -5.76 -18.81 -11.63
C PHE A 161 -6.57 -17.82 -10.79
N LEU A 162 -5.86 -17.07 -9.95
CA LEU A 162 -6.38 -15.99 -9.12
C LEU A 162 -5.67 -14.69 -9.48
N ILE A 163 -6.46 -13.69 -9.86
CA ILE A 163 -6.01 -12.30 -9.94
C ILE A 163 -6.51 -11.57 -8.70
N ASP A 164 -5.61 -10.91 -8.02
CA ASP A 164 -5.84 -10.16 -6.79
C ASP A 164 -5.65 -8.67 -7.04
N PHE A 165 -6.61 -7.87 -6.60
CA PHE A 165 -6.66 -6.41 -6.75
C PHE A 165 -6.67 -5.78 -5.37
N ARG A 166 -5.73 -4.91 -5.12
CA ARG A 166 -5.72 -3.98 -4.00
C ARG A 166 -5.66 -2.57 -4.57
N ILE A 167 -6.73 -1.82 -4.46
CA ILE A 167 -6.85 -0.49 -5.04
C ILE A 167 -6.92 0.55 -3.93
N GLY A 168 -6.15 1.62 -4.09
CA GLY A 168 -6.01 2.65 -3.07
C GLY A 168 -5.05 2.24 -1.95
N GLY A 169 -5.05 3.07 -0.92
CA GLY A 169 -4.07 3.00 0.16
C GLY A 169 -2.75 3.65 -0.21
N SER A 170 -1.97 3.94 0.81
CA SER A 170 -0.64 4.53 0.69
C SER A 170 0.36 3.77 1.55
N ILE A 171 1.61 3.78 1.11
CA ILE A 171 2.73 3.22 1.86
C ILE A 171 3.93 4.15 1.73
N TYR A 172 4.53 4.49 2.86
CA TYR A 172 5.79 5.21 2.89
C TYR A 172 6.95 4.25 2.72
N SER A 173 7.91 4.56 1.83
CA SER A 173 9.07 3.73 1.57
C SER A 173 10.37 4.42 1.98
N ALA A 174 10.96 3.97 3.08
CA ALA A 174 12.29 4.34 3.48
C ALA A 174 13.36 3.75 2.54
N THR A 175 13.09 2.60 1.93
CA THR A 175 13.97 2.00 0.92
C THR A 175 14.09 2.92 -0.30
N ALA A 176 12.97 3.44 -0.83
CA ALA A 176 12.99 4.38 -1.92
C ALA A 176 13.77 5.65 -1.56
N SER A 177 13.52 6.22 -0.37
CA SER A 177 14.27 7.38 0.11
C SER A 177 15.79 7.13 0.11
N ASN A 178 16.23 6.01 0.66
CA ASN A 178 17.65 5.65 0.67
C ASN A 178 18.24 5.50 -0.73
N LEU A 179 17.49 4.91 -1.67
CA LEU A 179 17.95 4.76 -3.07
C LEU A 179 18.11 6.11 -3.76
N TYR A 180 17.15 7.01 -3.60
CA TYR A 180 17.21 8.36 -4.16
C TYR A 180 18.33 9.19 -3.54
N THR A 181 18.41 9.25 -2.22
CA THR A 181 19.43 10.01 -1.49
C THR A 181 20.86 9.58 -1.86
N ARG A 182 21.05 8.29 -2.13
CA ARG A 182 22.34 7.72 -2.54
C ARG A 182 22.59 7.74 -4.04
N GLY A 183 21.69 8.29 -4.83
CA GLY A 183 21.82 8.36 -6.30
C GLY A 183 21.68 7.01 -7.01
N ASN A 184 21.11 5.98 -6.34
CA ASN A 184 20.94 4.63 -6.88
C ASN A 184 19.59 4.41 -7.58
N ALA A 185 18.65 5.36 -7.45
CA ALA A 185 17.37 5.32 -8.13
C ALA A 185 17.47 5.94 -9.54
N ALA A 186 16.80 5.34 -10.53
CA ALA A 186 16.77 5.87 -11.90
C ALA A 186 16.26 7.31 -11.98
N GLY A 187 15.31 7.69 -11.11
CA GLY A 187 14.77 9.04 -11.03
C GLY A 187 15.77 10.12 -10.56
N THR A 188 16.99 9.74 -10.15
CA THR A 188 18.07 10.72 -9.85
C THR A 188 18.75 11.24 -11.10
N VAL A 189 18.48 10.64 -12.26
CA VAL A 189 18.95 11.10 -13.57
C VAL A 189 17.88 12.04 -14.15
N VAL A 190 18.18 13.33 -14.19
CA VAL A 190 17.28 14.35 -14.70
C VAL A 190 17.61 14.63 -16.16
N ASN A 191 16.62 14.64 -17.06
CA ASN A 191 16.81 14.87 -18.50
C ASN A 191 17.88 13.97 -19.17
N GLY A 192 18.06 12.75 -18.67
CA GLY A 192 19.05 11.81 -19.21
C GLY A 192 20.48 12.01 -18.71
N ASP A 193 20.70 12.96 -17.81
CA ASP A 193 22.00 13.29 -17.21
C ASP A 193 21.83 13.66 -15.72
N ARG A 194 22.93 13.92 -15.05
CA ARG A 194 23.03 14.49 -13.70
C ARG A 194 23.47 15.95 -13.72
N ALA A 195 23.16 16.65 -14.78
CA ALA A 195 23.39 18.09 -14.90
C ALA A 195 22.48 18.88 -13.95
N GLU A 196 22.89 20.10 -13.66
CA GLU A 196 22.08 21.03 -12.86
C GLU A 196 20.74 21.32 -13.54
N PHE A 197 19.71 21.49 -12.72
CA PHE A 197 18.36 21.80 -13.17
C PHE A 197 17.67 22.75 -12.19
N VAL A 198 16.73 23.55 -12.70
CA VAL A 198 15.84 24.34 -11.88
C VAL A 198 14.69 23.44 -11.42
N VAL A 199 14.45 23.36 -10.11
CA VAL A 199 13.35 22.55 -9.57
C VAL A 199 12.02 23.08 -10.15
N PRO A 200 11.24 22.24 -10.83
CA PRO A 200 10.04 22.71 -11.51
C PRO A 200 8.94 23.09 -10.52
N ASN A 201 8.09 24.05 -10.93
CA ASN A 201 6.94 24.50 -10.15
C ASN A 201 7.29 25.04 -8.77
N THR A 202 8.38 25.81 -8.68
CA THR A 202 8.89 26.39 -7.44
C THR A 202 9.03 27.88 -7.52
N VAL A 203 8.94 28.54 -6.35
CA VAL A 203 9.08 30.00 -6.19
C VAL A 203 10.02 30.32 -5.07
N VAL A 204 10.69 31.45 -5.16
CA VAL A 204 11.51 32.04 -4.10
C VAL A 204 10.77 33.22 -3.46
N GLN A 205 10.88 33.37 -2.16
CA GLN A 205 10.27 34.51 -1.46
C GLN A 205 11.05 35.80 -1.78
N GLN A 206 10.35 36.84 -2.20
CA GLN A 206 10.92 38.17 -2.45
C GLN A 206 10.12 39.23 -1.67
N GLY A 207 10.68 39.73 -0.59
CA GLY A 207 9.99 40.65 0.31
C GLY A 207 8.71 40.02 0.89
N SER A 208 7.56 40.65 0.61
CA SER A 208 6.24 40.13 1.01
C SER A 208 5.58 39.23 -0.06
N GLY A 209 6.22 39.02 -1.21
CA GLY A 209 5.67 38.24 -2.32
C GLY A 209 6.57 37.09 -2.72
N TYR A 210 6.28 36.54 -3.92
CA TYR A 210 7.00 35.40 -4.49
C TYR A 210 7.35 35.67 -5.95
N ALA A 211 8.49 35.16 -6.40
CA ALA A 211 8.90 35.15 -7.81
C ALA A 211 9.24 33.73 -8.24
N GLU A 212 9.19 33.47 -9.56
CA GLU A 212 9.58 32.16 -10.13
C GLU A 212 11.04 31.85 -9.78
N ASN A 213 11.29 30.60 -9.37
CA ASN A 213 12.64 30.15 -9.13
C ASN A 213 13.44 30.03 -10.43
N THR A 214 14.64 30.59 -10.43
CA THR A 214 15.59 30.49 -11.56
C THR A 214 16.92 29.87 -11.13
N VAL A 215 17.06 29.49 -9.87
CA VAL A 215 18.30 28.94 -9.32
C VAL A 215 18.39 27.46 -9.66
N ALA A 216 19.46 27.07 -10.36
CA ALA A 216 19.74 25.69 -10.70
C ALA A 216 20.42 24.98 -9.52
N VAL A 217 20.10 23.72 -9.33
CA VAL A 217 20.65 22.84 -8.29
C VAL A 217 21.15 21.54 -8.91
N THR A 218 22.13 20.91 -8.30
CA THR A 218 22.53 19.55 -8.71
C THR A 218 21.50 18.51 -8.26
N PRO A 219 21.29 17.43 -9.01
CA PRO A 219 20.45 16.31 -8.55
C PRO A 219 20.88 15.77 -7.19
N GLN A 220 22.18 15.75 -6.90
CA GLN A 220 22.70 15.33 -5.60
C GLN A 220 22.16 16.20 -4.49
N ASN A 221 22.35 17.53 -4.56
CA ASN A 221 21.90 18.46 -3.52
C ASN A 221 20.36 18.38 -3.31
N TYR A 222 19.61 18.24 -4.41
CA TYR A 222 18.17 18.10 -4.36
C TYR A 222 17.73 16.83 -3.60
N TRP A 223 18.28 15.67 -3.98
CA TRP A 223 17.89 14.41 -3.35
C TRP A 223 18.45 14.25 -1.93
N GLU A 224 19.61 14.80 -1.63
CA GLU A 224 20.14 14.86 -0.25
C GLU A 224 19.26 15.77 0.64
N ARG A 225 18.81 16.91 0.13
CA ARG A 225 17.90 17.80 0.87
C ARG A 225 16.61 17.08 1.25
N ILE A 226 15.99 16.39 0.29
CA ILE A 226 14.74 15.66 0.49
C ILE A 226 14.97 14.41 1.35
N GLY A 227 16.07 13.71 1.14
CA GLY A 227 16.40 12.47 1.84
C GLY A 227 16.90 12.67 3.27
N SER A 228 17.37 13.87 3.63
CA SER A 228 17.85 14.18 4.98
C SER A 228 16.77 14.66 5.96
N THR A 229 15.51 14.66 5.53
CA THR A 229 14.39 14.99 6.42
C THR A 229 14.15 13.82 7.37
N GLY A 230 14.56 13.98 8.63
CA GLY A 230 14.68 12.88 9.58
C GLY A 230 15.70 11.83 9.08
N ASN A 231 15.57 10.58 9.55
CA ASN A 231 16.46 9.48 9.13
C ASN A 231 16.01 8.82 7.82
N TYR A 232 14.78 9.05 7.38
CA TYR A 232 14.17 8.31 6.27
C TYR A 232 13.71 9.18 5.10
N GLY A 233 13.92 10.50 5.16
CA GLY A 233 13.56 11.45 4.10
C GLY A 233 12.13 11.97 4.17
N LEU A 234 11.81 12.90 3.24
CA LEU A 234 10.56 13.68 3.24
C LEU A 234 9.34 12.80 2.95
N PRO A 235 8.39 12.67 3.90
CA PRO A 235 7.22 11.80 3.76
C PRO A 235 6.35 12.07 2.54
N GLU A 236 6.15 13.33 2.16
CA GLU A 236 5.37 13.69 0.97
C GLU A 236 5.93 13.04 -0.31
N VAL A 237 7.25 12.95 -0.44
CA VAL A 237 7.91 12.45 -1.65
C VAL A 237 7.93 10.93 -1.71
N TYR A 238 8.12 10.30 -0.55
CA TYR A 238 8.33 8.86 -0.47
C TYR A 238 7.10 8.08 -0.01
N THR A 239 5.94 8.73 0.06
CA THR A 239 4.65 8.06 0.24
C THR A 239 4.02 7.79 -1.13
N TYR A 240 3.92 6.51 -1.47
CA TYR A 240 3.42 6.02 -2.75
C TYR A 240 2.02 5.42 -2.59
N SER A 241 1.28 5.35 -3.71
CA SER A 241 0.07 4.54 -3.75
C SER A 241 0.40 3.06 -3.58
N ALA A 242 -0.28 2.38 -2.66
CA ALA A 242 -0.17 0.94 -2.44
C ALA A 242 -1.01 0.12 -3.43
N THR A 243 -1.64 0.77 -4.41
CA THR A 243 -2.40 0.09 -5.46
C THR A 243 -1.53 -0.94 -6.17
N ASN A 244 -2.02 -2.19 -6.21
CA ASN A 244 -1.38 -3.24 -6.96
C ASN A 244 -2.39 -4.26 -7.50
N VAL A 245 -2.02 -4.90 -8.61
CA VAL A 245 -2.77 -5.99 -9.23
C VAL A 245 -1.80 -7.14 -9.46
N ARG A 246 -2.17 -8.35 -9.00
CA ARG A 246 -1.29 -9.53 -9.06
C ARG A 246 -1.99 -10.73 -9.66
N LEU A 247 -1.27 -11.46 -10.50
CA LEU A 247 -1.55 -12.87 -10.73
C LEU A 247 -1.00 -13.66 -9.54
N ARG A 248 -1.86 -13.92 -8.56
CA ARG A 248 -1.49 -14.47 -7.25
C ARG A 248 -1.03 -15.91 -7.34
N ASN A 249 -1.77 -16.71 -8.07
CA ASN A 249 -1.40 -18.08 -8.34
C ASN A 249 -1.92 -18.54 -9.72
N ILE A 250 -1.26 -19.55 -10.25
CA ILE A 250 -1.71 -20.33 -11.39
C ILE A 250 -1.45 -21.80 -11.10
N THR A 251 -2.48 -22.62 -11.29
CA THR A 251 -2.40 -24.07 -11.13
C THR A 251 -2.77 -24.73 -12.45
N PHE A 252 -1.90 -25.60 -12.92
CA PHE A 252 -2.18 -26.46 -14.06
C PHE A 252 -2.11 -27.92 -13.60
N GLY A 253 -3.11 -28.71 -13.96
CA GLY A 253 -3.19 -30.10 -13.58
C GLY A 253 -3.80 -30.99 -14.65
N TYR A 254 -3.54 -32.29 -14.53
CA TYR A 254 -4.14 -33.32 -15.37
C TYR A 254 -4.63 -34.47 -14.49
N GLU A 255 -5.88 -34.83 -14.69
CA GLU A 255 -6.53 -36.00 -14.08
C GLU A 255 -6.65 -37.11 -15.11
N PHE A 256 -6.02 -38.24 -14.82
CA PHE A 256 -6.04 -39.41 -15.73
C PHE A 256 -7.43 -40.04 -15.74
N ASN A 257 -7.95 -40.32 -16.93
CA ASN A 257 -9.23 -40.97 -17.03
C ASN A 257 -9.15 -42.46 -16.63
N ARG A 258 -10.28 -43.02 -16.19
CA ARG A 258 -10.34 -44.42 -15.75
C ARG A 258 -9.85 -45.44 -16.79
N GLN A 259 -9.98 -45.11 -18.08
CA GLN A 259 -9.53 -46.04 -19.13
C GLN A 259 -8.01 -46.14 -19.18
N MET A 260 -7.31 -45.06 -18.92
CA MET A 260 -5.83 -45.05 -18.81
C MET A 260 -5.32 -45.81 -17.57
N LEU A 261 -6.13 -45.88 -16.53
CA LEU A 261 -5.75 -46.51 -15.24
C LEU A 261 -6.16 -48.00 -15.17
N LYS A 262 -6.90 -48.55 -16.15
CA LYS A 262 -7.45 -49.93 -16.10
C LYS A 262 -6.44 -51.03 -15.80
N LYS A 263 -5.17 -50.85 -16.14
CA LYS A 263 -4.08 -51.83 -15.90
C LYS A 263 -3.22 -51.51 -14.68
N THR A 264 -3.65 -50.58 -13.86
CA THR A 264 -2.94 -50.14 -12.64
C THR A 264 -3.82 -50.41 -11.40
N PRO A 265 -3.26 -50.49 -10.21
CA PRO A 265 -4.02 -50.61 -8.97
C PRO A 265 -4.77 -49.29 -8.60
N PHE A 266 -4.60 -48.22 -9.37
CA PHE A 266 -5.10 -46.92 -9.02
C PHE A 266 -6.50 -46.68 -9.63
N GLN A 267 -7.39 -46.14 -8.80
CA GLN A 267 -8.73 -45.70 -9.22
C GLN A 267 -8.72 -44.26 -9.71
N ARG A 268 -7.80 -43.45 -9.18
CA ARG A 268 -7.62 -42.04 -9.48
C ARG A 268 -6.16 -41.66 -9.45
N VAL A 269 -5.69 -40.95 -10.45
CA VAL A 269 -4.38 -40.29 -10.44
C VAL A 269 -4.57 -38.86 -10.97
N ARG A 270 -4.09 -37.88 -10.21
CA ARG A 270 -4.05 -36.46 -10.60
C ARG A 270 -2.66 -35.90 -10.35
N LEU A 271 -2.11 -35.23 -11.33
CA LEU A 271 -0.87 -34.48 -11.23
C LEU A 271 -1.21 -32.99 -11.34
N SER A 272 -0.62 -32.15 -10.52
CA SER A 272 -0.76 -30.71 -10.67
C SER A 272 0.51 -29.96 -10.26
N ALA A 273 0.75 -28.84 -10.92
CA ALA A 273 1.79 -27.88 -10.59
C ALA A 273 1.15 -26.51 -10.33
N THR A 274 1.57 -25.88 -9.25
CA THR A 274 1.11 -24.53 -8.86
C THR A 274 2.31 -23.61 -8.75
N CYS A 275 2.19 -22.43 -9.34
CA CYS A 275 3.10 -21.31 -9.10
C CYS A 275 2.35 -20.24 -8.30
N ASN A 276 2.93 -19.78 -7.19
CA ASN A 276 2.41 -18.68 -6.39
C ASN A 276 3.25 -17.42 -6.61
N ASN A 277 2.64 -16.24 -6.44
CA ASN A 277 3.22 -14.92 -6.70
C ASN A 277 3.82 -14.85 -8.12
N VAL A 278 3.00 -15.22 -9.10
CA VAL A 278 3.41 -15.42 -10.50
C VAL A 278 3.89 -14.13 -11.14
N TRP A 279 3.09 -13.08 -11.00
CA TRP A 279 3.38 -11.82 -11.66
C TRP A 279 2.66 -10.65 -11.00
N MET A 280 3.39 -9.55 -10.78
CA MET A 280 2.82 -8.27 -10.41
C MET A 280 2.48 -7.50 -11.69
N ILE A 281 1.17 -7.49 -12.03
CA ILE A 281 0.66 -6.91 -13.27
C ILE A 281 0.76 -5.39 -13.23
N HIS A 282 0.41 -4.79 -12.08
CA HIS A 282 0.46 -3.36 -11.85
C HIS A 282 0.91 -3.03 -10.42
N TYR A 283 1.74 -1.99 -10.26
CA TYR A 283 2.20 -1.44 -8.98
C TYR A 283 2.74 -0.03 -9.18
N ASN A 284 2.77 0.76 -8.10
CA ASN A 284 3.22 2.15 -8.14
C ASN A 284 4.53 2.38 -7.36
N LEU A 285 4.97 1.44 -6.54
CA LEU A 285 6.26 1.56 -5.84
C LEU A 285 7.41 1.20 -6.77
N PRO A 286 8.45 2.05 -6.89
CA PRO A 286 9.57 1.80 -7.80
C PRO A 286 10.46 0.67 -7.27
N GLY A 287 10.31 -0.54 -7.83
CA GLY A 287 11.15 -1.70 -7.52
C GLY A 287 10.94 -2.32 -6.13
N ILE A 288 9.88 -1.94 -5.43
CA ILE A 288 9.55 -2.41 -4.08
C ILE A 288 8.18 -3.09 -4.12
N ASP A 289 8.06 -4.19 -3.40
CA ASP A 289 6.78 -4.90 -3.26
C ASP A 289 5.84 -4.13 -2.31
N PRO A 290 4.66 -3.65 -2.75
CA PRO A 290 3.73 -2.92 -1.90
C PRO A 290 3.12 -3.74 -0.76
N GLU A 291 3.32 -5.05 -0.71
CA GLU A 291 2.92 -5.90 0.42
C GLU A 291 4.07 -6.14 1.42
N SER A 292 5.29 -5.68 1.11
CA SER A 292 6.43 -5.75 2.01
C SER A 292 6.35 -4.63 3.04
N VAL A 293 5.90 -4.95 4.24
CA VAL A 293 5.78 -3.99 5.35
C VAL A 293 6.86 -4.25 6.41
N ALA A 294 7.41 -3.19 6.98
CA ALA A 294 8.47 -3.29 7.99
C ALA A 294 7.96 -3.74 9.35
N ALA A 295 6.70 -3.43 9.68
CA ALA A 295 6.10 -3.70 10.98
C ALA A 295 4.98 -4.74 10.85
N THR A 296 5.30 -6.01 11.09
CA THR A 296 4.34 -7.13 10.98
C THR A 296 3.58 -7.44 12.27
N ASN A 297 4.00 -6.88 13.40
CA ASN A 297 3.41 -7.10 14.73
C ASN A 297 2.57 -5.92 15.24
N THR A 298 2.26 -4.96 14.39
CA THR A 298 1.45 -3.78 14.70
C THR A 298 0.41 -3.55 13.61
N ASN A 299 -0.57 -2.68 13.90
CA ASN A 299 -1.55 -2.23 12.91
C ASN A 299 -1.00 -1.13 11.97
N ALA A 300 0.29 -0.79 12.07
CA ALA A 300 0.95 0.22 11.26
C ALA A 300 1.58 -0.41 10.01
N THR A 301 0.77 -0.72 9.01
CA THR A 301 1.18 -1.39 7.76
C THR A 301 1.59 -0.42 6.65
N GLY A 302 1.49 0.88 6.88
CA GLY A 302 1.79 1.92 5.90
C GLY A 302 3.28 2.31 5.83
N PHE A 303 4.19 1.47 6.33
CA PHE A 303 5.63 1.75 6.36
C PHE A 303 6.44 0.56 5.84
N GLU A 304 7.32 0.82 4.88
CA GLU A 304 8.29 -0.12 4.32
C GLU A 304 9.72 0.37 4.56
N ASN A 305 10.62 -0.53 4.95
CA ASN A 305 12.05 -0.23 5.15
C ASN A 305 12.87 -1.51 4.98
N GLY A 306 13.36 -1.76 3.77
CA GLY A 306 14.24 -2.89 3.47
C GLY A 306 13.59 -4.27 3.70
N ALA A 307 12.26 -4.34 3.71
CA ALA A 307 11.56 -5.60 3.90
C ALA A 307 11.73 -6.50 2.67
N ALA A 308 11.90 -7.80 2.92
CA ALA A 308 12.03 -8.77 1.84
C ALA A 308 10.75 -8.82 1.00
N PRO A 309 10.84 -8.84 -0.34
CA PRO A 309 9.67 -9.00 -1.20
C PRO A 309 9.05 -10.38 -1.03
N THR A 310 7.78 -10.50 -1.44
CA THR A 310 7.09 -11.78 -1.46
C THR A 310 7.80 -12.76 -2.39
N SER A 311 8.03 -13.98 -1.90
CA SER A 311 8.73 -15.02 -2.66
C SER A 311 7.79 -15.71 -3.66
N ARG A 312 8.36 -16.10 -4.83
CA ARG A 312 7.67 -17.00 -5.76
C ARG A 312 7.94 -18.43 -5.33
N SER A 313 6.88 -19.25 -5.29
CA SER A 313 6.99 -20.67 -4.95
C SER A 313 6.37 -21.56 -6.00
N TYR A 314 6.93 -22.76 -6.16
CA TYR A 314 6.42 -23.80 -7.04
C TYR A 314 6.08 -25.03 -6.22
N THR A 315 4.88 -25.55 -6.41
CA THR A 315 4.40 -26.75 -5.71
C THR A 315 3.96 -27.79 -6.73
N PHE A 316 4.41 -29.02 -6.55
CA PHE A 316 3.99 -30.16 -7.35
C PHE A 316 3.19 -31.12 -6.47
N ASN A 317 1.98 -31.45 -6.92
CA ASN A 317 1.11 -32.36 -6.20
C ASN A 317 0.81 -33.60 -7.03
N VAL A 318 0.88 -34.76 -6.39
CA VAL A 318 0.46 -36.06 -6.92
C VAL A 318 -0.63 -36.58 -6.00
N THR A 319 -1.83 -36.76 -6.53
CA THR A 319 -2.95 -37.39 -5.80
C THR A 319 -3.19 -38.77 -6.38
N VAL A 320 -3.18 -39.76 -5.52
CA VAL A 320 -3.42 -41.18 -5.91
C VAL A 320 -4.54 -41.72 -5.04
N GLY A 321 -5.54 -42.33 -5.69
CA GLY A 321 -6.62 -43.07 -5.05
C GLY A 321 -6.55 -44.54 -5.46
N PHE A 322 -6.75 -45.44 -4.49
CA PHE A 322 -6.75 -46.90 -4.67
C PHE A 322 -8.16 -47.47 -4.68
#